data_f8ee185db9a16b0cc88f7a55af820fb4
#
_entry.id   f8ee185db9a16b0cc88f7a55af820fb4
#
_cell.length_a   1.000
_cell.length_b   1.000
_cell.length_c   1.000
_cell.angle_alpha   90.00
_cell.angle_beta   90.00
_cell.angle_gamma   90.00
#
_symmetry.space_group_name_H-M   'P 1'
#
loop_
_entity.id
_entity.type
_entity.pdbx_description
1 polymer ?
#
loop_
_entity_poly.entity_id
_entity_poly.type
_entity_poly.pdbx_seq_one_letter_code
_entity_poly.pdbx_strand_id
1 'polypeptide(L)'
;MKIIAIADTHIKSGSIIEHLPAELITLLKEADLVIHAGDFVTRAAFDELSGICRLEAVHGNMDDAALKESLPEQKVIEVEGTRIGIIHEAALSIQDTTGAWYMAKEMNVDILIFGHTHRPVIEKSDVLLACPGSPTSPRLSEPGAIVLDIDRGKISGKVVTFEGPVCSIIESAVSYHMQNGR
;
A
#
# COMPACT_ATOMS: atom_id res chain seq x y z
N MET A 1 -14.90 5.46 9.81
CA MET A 1 -14.76 4.64 8.59
C MET A 1 -13.43 3.92 8.62
N LYS A 2 -13.43 2.58 8.47
CA LYS A 2 -12.21 1.75 8.46
C LYS A 2 -11.71 1.59 7.03
N ILE A 3 -10.48 2.04 6.77
CA ILE A 3 -9.84 1.95 5.45
C ILE A 3 -8.63 1.04 5.56
N ILE A 4 -8.47 0.13 4.60
CA ILE A 4 -7.27 -0.68 4.44
C ILE A 4 -6.51 -0.19 3.21
N ALA A 5 -5.27 0.24 3.38
CA ALA A 5 -4.40 0.60 2.28
C ALA A 5 -3.38 -0.51 2.02
N ILE A 6 -3.24 -0.88 0.75
CA ILE A 6 -2.24 -1.81 0.21
C ILE A 6 -1.63 -1.24 -1.06
N ALA A 7 -0.50 -1.78 -1.48
CA ALA A 7 0.16 -1.43 -2.75
C ALA A 7 1.11 -2.57 -3.16
N ASP A 8 1.65 -2.50 -4.37
CA ASP A 8 2.78 -3.33 -4.80
C ASP A 8 2.50 -4.84 -4.67
N THR A 9 1.30 -5.28 -5.05
CA THR A 9 0.92 -6.71 -4.96
C THR A 9 1.62 -7.59 -5.99
N HIS A 10 2.02 -7.04 -7.13
CA HIS A 10 2.85 -7.67 -8.16
C HIS A 10 2.41 -9.08 -8.61
N ILE A 11 1.11 -9.30 -8.78
CA ILE A 11 0.56 -10.59 -9.20
C ILE A 11 0.68 -10.75 -10.71
N LYS A 12 1.68 -11.49 -11.14
CA LYS A 12 1.97 -11.74 -12.57
C LYS A 12 1.07 -12.83 -13.18
N SER A 13 0.59 -13.75 -12.36
CA SER A 13 -0.29 -14.85 -12.78
C SER A 13 -0.96 -15.50 -11.57
N GLY A 14 -2.08 -16.17 -11.79
CA GLY A 14 -2.86 -16.81 -10.73
C GLY A 14 -3.79 -15.82 -10.00
N SER A 15 -4.42 -16.29 -8.95
CA SER A 15 -5.35 -15.52 -8.14
C SER A 15 -4.62 -14.61 -7.16
N ILE A 16 -5.00 -13.32 -7.08
CA ILE A 16 -4.47 -12.42 -6.05
C ILE A 16 -4.82 -12.92 -4.65
N ILE A 17 -6.00 -13.53 -4.48
CA ILE A 17 -6.47 -14.04 -3.19
C ILE A 17 -5.57 -15.18 -2.67
N GLU A 18 -5.03 -16.02 -3.56
CA GLU A 18 -4.13 -17.10 -3.17
C GLU A 18 -2.74 -16.62 -2.76
N HIS A 19 -2.35 -15.41 -3.19
CA HIS A 19 -1.06 -14.82 -2.87
C HIS A 19 -1.07 -13.90 -1.65
N LEU A 20 -2.25 -13.37 -1.28
CA LEU A 20 -2.38 -12.50 -0.12
C LEU A 20 -2.41 -13.30 1.19
N PRO A 21 -1.83 -12.77 2.29
CA PRO A 21 -2.00 -13.35 3.63
C PRO A 21 -3.48 -13.50 4.01
N ALA A 22 -3.86 -14.63 4.63
CA ALA A 22 -5.25 -14.94 4.97
C ALA A 22 -5.86 -13.89 5.92
N GLU A 23 -5.06 -13.38 6.86
CA GLU A 23 -5.46 -12.31 7.78
C GLU A 23 -5.75 -11.01 7.04
N LEU A 24 -4.95 -10.70 6.00
CA LEU A 24 -5.19 -9.53 5.16
C LEU A 24 -6.50 -9.67 4.38
N ILE A 25 -6.79 -10.83 3.80
CA ILE A 25 -8.06 -11.08 3.10
C ILE A 25 -9.26 -10.82 4.01
N THR A 26 -9.17 -11.24 5.27
CA THR A 26 -10.21 -10.97 6.26
C THR A 26 -10.38 -9.48 6.51
N LEU A 27 -9.27 -8.74 6.68
CA LEU A 27 -9.29 -7.29 6.87
C LEU A 27 -9.88 -6.55 5.65
N LEU A 28 -9.54 -6.99 4.42
CA LEU A 28 -10.06 -6.40 3.18
C LEU A 28 -11.58 -6.56 3.06
N LYS A 29 -12.11 -7.73 3.42
CA LYS A 29 -13.56 -8.01 3.40
C LYS A 29 -14.34 -7.24 4.46
N GLU A 30 -13.72 -6.92 5.59
CA GLU A 30 -14.32 -6.19 6.69
C GLU A 30 -14.15 -4.66 6.60
N ALA A 31 -13.36 -4.18 5.64
CA ALA A 31 -13.11 -2.75 5.46
C ALA A 31 -14.32 -2.04 4.85
N ASP A 32 -14.57 -0.81 5.29
CA ASP A 32 -15.52 0.07 4.62
C ASP A 32 -15.03 0.51 3.24
N LEU A 33 -13.69 0.59 3.08
CA LEU A 33 -13.01 0.96 1.85
C LEU A 33 -11.62 0.34 1.82
N VAL A 34 -11.22 -0.18 0.67
CA VAL A 34 -9.85 -0.58 0.38
C VAL A 34 -9.25 0.42 -0.60
N ILE A 35 -8.00 0.82 -0.36
CA ILE A 35 -7.22 1.66 -1.25
C ILE A 35 -6.02 0.86 -1.73
N HIS A 36 -5.84 0.76 -3.05
CA HIS A 36 -4.66 0.15 -3.65
C HIS A 36 -3.85 1.20 -4.42
N ALA A 37 -2.64 1.47 -3.95
CA ALA A 37 -1.78 2.51 -4.51
C ALA A 37 -0.87 2.00 -5.64
N GLY A 38 -1.41 1.16 -6.54
CA GLY A 38 -0.76 0.74 -7.79
C GLY A 38 0.12 -0.51 -7.70
N ASP A 39 0.57 -0.95 -8.87
CA ASP A 39 1.35 -2.17 -9.08
C ASP A 39 0.62 -3.48 -8.70
N PHE A 40 -0.58 -3.65 -9.28
CA PHE A 40 -1.27 -4.96 -9.35
C PHE A 40 -0.52 -5.91 -10.29
N VAL A 41 0.01 -5.37 -11.38
CA VAL A 41 0.62 -5.94 -12.58
C VAL A 41 -0.40 -6.40 -13.61
N THR A 42 -1.47 -7.10 -13.24
CA THR A 42 -2.45 -7.62 -14.20
C THR A 42 -3.87 -7.11 -13.93
N ARG A 43 -4.61 -6.88 -14.99
CA ARG A 43 -6.04 -6.54 -14.92
C ARG A 43 -6.83 -7.59 -14.15
N ALA A 44 -6.50 -8.88 -14.29
CA ALA A 44 -7.17 -9.96 -13.58
C ALA A 44 -7.04 -9.83 -12.04
N ALA A 45 -5.88 -9.42 -11.55
CA ALA A 45 -5.68 -9.19 -10.12
C ALA A 45 -6.56 -8.04 -9.59
N PHE A 46 -6.68 -6.95 -10.35
CA PHE A 46 -7.58 -5.85 -10.02
C PHE A 46 -9.06 -6.29 -10.02
N ASP A 47 -9.51 -6.99 -11.06
CA ASP A 47 -10.89 -7.44 -11.18
C ASP A 47 -11.28 -8.39 -10.03
N GLU A 48 -10.40 -9.30 -9.66
CA GLU A 48 -10.62 -10.23 -8.55
C GLU A 48 -10.69 -9.49 -7.20
N LEU A 49 -9.77 -8.55 -6.93
CA LEU A 49 -9.76 -7.78 -5.70
C LEU A 49 -11.01 -6.89 -5.60
N SER A 50 -11.40 -6.24 -6.70
CA SER A 50 -12.60 -5.39 -6.75
C SER A 50 -13.90 -6.19 -6.57
N GLY A 51 -13.87 -7.50 -6.81
CA GLY A 51 -14.99 -8.40 -6.59
C GLY A 51 -15.26 -8.75 -5.12
N ILE A 52 -14.29 -8.52 -4.23
CA ILE A 52 -14.40 -8.90 -2.81
C ILE A 52 -14.47 -7.72 -1.84
N CYS A 53 -14.19 -6.50 -2.28
CA CYS A 53 -14.21 -5.31 -1.44
C CYS A 53 -14.56 -4.05 -2.27
N ARG A 54 -15.00 -3.00 -1.58
CA ARG A 54 -15.10 -1.67 -2.18
C ARG A 54 -13.70 -1.11 -2.38
N LEU A 55 -13.28 -0.93 -3.64
CA LEU A 55 -11.90 -0.61 -4.01
C LEU A 55 -11.80 0.76 -4.68
N GLU A 56 -10.87 1.58 -4.20
CA GLU A 56 -10.35 2.77 -4.87
C GLU A 56 -8.89 2.51 -5.25
N ALA A 57 -8.51 2.78 -6.49
CA ALA A 57 -7.17 2.44 -6.95
C ALA A 57 -6.62 3.46 -7.95
N VAL A 58 -5.31 3.46 -8.06
CA VAL A 58 -4.52 4.08 -9.13
C VAL A 58 -3.67 3.00 -9.80
N HIS A 59 -3.16 3.27 -11.00
CA HIS A 59 -2.16 2.38 -11.59
C HIS A 59 -0.74 2.73 -11.12
N GLY A 60 0.15 1.74 -11.17
CA GLY A 60 1.58 1.91 -10.96
C GLY A 60 2.40 1.71 -12.24
N ASN A 61 3.71 1.81 -12.11
CA ASN A 61 4.63 1.70 -13.24
C ASN A 61 4.71 0.27 -13.81
N MET A 62 4.48 -0.76 -12.99
CA MET A 62 4.54 -2.17 -13.40
C MET A 62 3.19 -2.72 -13.89
N ASP A 63 2.12 -1.94 -13.84
CA ASP A 63 0.80 -2.37 -14.30
C ASP A 63 0.75 -2.52 -15.81
N ASP A 64 -0.07 -3.45 -16.28
CA ASP A 64 -0.28 -3.70 -17.70
C ASP A 64 -1.01 -2.54 -18.39
N ALA A 65 -1.01 -2.55 -19.73
CA ALA A 65 -1.60 -1.48 -20.52
C ALA A 65 -3.11 -1.31 -20.24
N ALA A 66 -3.83 -2.39 -19.96
CA ALA A 66 -5.26 -2.35 -19.70
C ALA A 66 -5.58 -1.66 -18.36
N LEU A 67 -4.73 -1.86 -17.35
CA LEU A 67 -4.83 -1.15 -16.07
C LEU A 67 -4.48 0.33 -16.22
N LYS A 68 -3.40 0.66 -16.92
CA LYS A 68 -2.98 2.06 -17.16
C LYS A 68 -4.00 2.85 -17.98
N GLU A 69 -4.75 2.20 -18.84
CA GLU A 69 -5.84 2.83 -19.60
C GLU A 69 -7.10 3.04 -18.75
N SER A 70 -7.38 2.13 -17.80
CA SER A 70 -8.62 2.12 -17.00
C SER A 70 -8.53 2.80 -15.65
N LEU A 71 -7.35 2.88 -15.05
CA LEU A 71 -7.11 3.51 -13.76
C LEU A 71 -6.35 4.84 -13.94
N PRO A 72 -6.64 5.85 -13.11
CA PRO A 72 -5.88 7.09 -13.13
C PRO A 72 -4.48 6.89 -12.54
N GLU A 73 -3.53 7.77 -12.92
CA GLU A 73 -2.19 7.84 -12.33
C GLU A 73 -2.24 8.33 -10.88
N GLN A 74 -3.15 9.27 -10.61
CA GLN A 74 -3.40 9.82 -9.27
C GLN A 74 -4.89 10.07 -9.07
N LYS A 75 -5.34 10.01 -7.83
CA LYS A 75 -6.74 10.20 -7.46
C LYS A 75 -6.87 10.93 -6.13
N VAL A 76 -7.89 11.78 -6.01
CA VAL A 76 -8.29 12.36 -4.71
C VAL A 76 -9.71 11.90 -4.41
N ILE A 77 -9.92 11.40 -3.20
CA ILE A 77 -11.23 11.04 -2.67
C ILE A 77 -11.49 11.81 -1.38
N GLU A 78 -12.74 11.94 -1.00
CA GLU A 78 -13.14 12.56 0.26
C GLU A 78 -13.89 11.53 1.12
N VAL A 79 -13.44 11.38 2.37
CA VAL A 79 -13.98 10.43 3.34
C VAL A 79 -14.15 11.13 4.68
N GLU A 80 -15.37 11.21 5.20
CA GLU A 80 -15.67 11.83 6.50
C GLU A 80 -15.08 13.25 6.65
N GLY A 81 -15.08 14.03 5.56
CA GLY A 81 -14.49 15.37 5.51
C GLY A 81 -12.96 15.41 5.43
N THR A 82 -12.29 14.25 5.25
CA THR A 82 -10.85 14.12 5.07
C THR A 82 -10.53 13.89 3.59
N ARG A 83 -9.63 14.67 3.03
CA ARG A 83 -9.16 14.52 1.64
C ARG A 83 -7.98 13.56 1.59
N ILE A 84 -8.14 12.47 0.83
CA ILE A 84 -7.12 11.42 0.67
C ILE A 84 -6.62 11.43 -0.77
N GLY A 85 -5.34 11.70 -0.97
CA GLY A 85 -4.62 11.53 -2.22
C GLY A 85 -4.12 10.10 -2.34
N ILE A 86 -4.18 9.56 -3.55
CA ILE A 86 -3.68 8.23 -3.90
C ILE A 86 -2.80 8.41 -5.13
N ILE A 87 -1.57 7.94 -5.06
CA ILE A 87 -0.61 7.95 -6.18
C ILE A 87 0.36 6.77 -5.99
N HIS A 88 0.92 6.23 -7.07
CA HIS A 88 1.89 5.15 -6.91
C HIS A 88 3.29 5.69 -6.59
N GLU A 89 3.83 6.54 -7.45
CA GLU A 89 5.21 7.07 -7.31
C GLU A 89 5.19 8.47 -6.69
N ALA A 90 5.38 8.57 -5.37
CA ALA A 90 5.47 9.85 -4.67
C ALA A 90 6.83 10.07 -3.98
N ALA A 91 7.59 9.01 -3.69
CA ALA A 91 8.88 9.06 -3.05
C ALA A 91 9.92 8.35 -3.90
N LEU A 92 11.05 9.02 -4.15
CA LEU A 92 12.16 8.48 -4.94
C LEU A 92 13.08 7.56 -4.12
N SER A 93 12.97 7.57 -2.81
CA SER A 93 13.83 6.83 -1.89
C SER A 93 13.04 6.28 -0.71
N ILE A 94 13.50 5.14 -0.22
CA ILE A 94 12.94 4.48 0.99
C ILE A 94 13.15 5.33 2.25
N GLN A 95 14.10 6.25 2.23
CA GLN A 95 14.53 7.03 3.40
C GLN A 95 14.11 8.51 3.34
N ASP A 96 13.60 8.97 2.20
CA ASP A 96 13.25 10.37 1.98
C ASP A 96 11.81 10.50 1.46
N THR A 97 10.94 10.97 2.33
CA THR A 97 9.52 11.23 2.05
C THR A 97 9.24 12.65 1.59
N THR A 98 10.27 13.48 1.40
CA THR A 98 10.12 14.89 0.99
C THR A 98 9.33 15.04 -0.29
N GLY A 99 9.59 14.17 -1.30
CA GLY A 99 8.82 14.16 -2.55
C GLY A 99 7.33 13.89 -2.31
N ALA A 100 7.01 12.91 -1.48
CA ALA A 100 5.63 12.57 -1.11
C ALA A 100 4.95 13.74 -0.36
N TRP A 101 5.67 14.44 0.49
CA TRP A 101 5.15 15.62 1.19
C TRP A 101 4.79 16.74 0.19
N TYR A 102 5.67 17.06 -0.76
CA TYR A 102 5.38 18.06 -1.80
C TYR A 102 4.18 17.64 -2.67
N MET A 103 4.08 16.37 -3.04
CA MET A 103 2.95 15.83 -3.79
C MET A 103 1.63 15.98 -3.01
N ALA A 104 1.64 15.67 -1.70
CA ALA A 104 0.47 15.86 -0.85
C ALA A 104 0.01 17.32 -0.80
N LYS A 105 0.97 18.27 -0.76
CA LYS A 105 0.67 19.72 -0.77
C LYS A 105 0.11 20.16 -2.12
N GLU A 106 0.66 19.68 -3.23
CA GLU A 106 0.17 19.97 -4.58
C GLU A 106 -1.25 19.45 -4.79
N MET A 107 -1.53 18.22 -4.35
CA MET A 107 -2.86 17.60 -4.41
C MET A 107 -3.85 18.23 -3.41
N ASN A 108 -3.36 19.04 -2.47
CA ASN A 108 -4.14 19.67 -1.40
C ASN A 108 -4.94 18.62 -0.59
N VAL A 109 -4.25 17.64 -0.03
CA VAL A 109 -4.84 16.51 0.71
C VAL A 109 -4.34 16.47 2.16
N ASP A 110 -5.14 15.86 3.04
CA ASP A 110 -4.83 15.65 4.46
C ASP A 110 -4.01 14.37 4.66
N ILE A 111 -4.23 13.38 3.78
CA ILE A 111 -3.53 12.10 3.75
C ILE A 111 -3.05 11.86 2.32
N LEU A 112 -1.79 11.43 2.14
CA LEU A 112 -1.30 10.86 0.90
C LEU A 112 -0.97 9.39 1.10
N ILE A 113 -1.62 8.52 0.33
CA ILE A 113 -1.33 7.08 0.26
C ILE A 113 -0.54 6.83 -1.02
N PHE A 114 0.64 6.21 -0.89
CA PHE A 114 1.52 5.95 -2.02
C PHE A 114 2.19 4.56 -1.91
N GLY A 115 2.70 4.03 -3.02
CA GLY A 115 3.37 2.73 -3.13
C GLY A 115 4.84 2.83 -3.51
N HIS A 116 5.28 1.95 -4.41
CA HIS A 116 6.57 1.89 -5.11
C HIS A 116 7.77 1.49 -4.24
N THR A 117 7.86 1.92 -3.00
CA THR A 117 9.02 1.65 -2.15
C THR A 117 9.03 0.24 -1.56
N HIS A 118 7.88 -0.44 -1.54
CA HIS A 118 7.63 -1.76 -0.93
C HIS A 118 7.94 -1.82 0.57
N ARG A 119 8.15 -0.69 1.22
CA ARG A 119 8.45 -0.58 2.64
C ARG A 119 7.36 0.24 3.33
N PRO A 120 6.78 -0.25 4.43
CA PRO A 120 5.75 0.51 5.14
C PRO A 120 6.33 1.75 5.82
N VAL A 121 5.61 2.87 5.64
CA VAL A 121 5.91 4.16 6.28
C VAL A 121 4.60 4.81 6.71
N ILE A 122 4.56 5.31 7.94
CA ILE A 122 3.57 6.29 8.40
C ILE A 122 4.35 7.45 8.99
N GLU A 123 4.19 8.62 8.40
CA GLU A 123 4.82 9.85 8.86
C GLU A 123 3.77 10.95 8.94
N LYS A 124 3.71 11.63 10.08
CA LYS A 124 2.76 12.71 10.30
C LYS A 124 3.49 14.02 10.54
N SER A 125 3.16 14.99 9.70
CA SER A 125 3.49 16.41 9.87
C SER A 125 2.20 17.24 9.82
N ASP A 126 2.11 18.21 8.95
CA ASP A 126 0.87 18.90 8.57
C ASP A 126 0.00 18.09 7.59
N VAL A 127 0.56 17.06 6.98
CA VAL A 127 -0.13 16.01 6.24
C VAL A 127 0.25 14.63 6.81
N LEU A 128 -0.57 13.62 6.58
CA LEU A 128 -0.24 12.23 6.88
C LEU A 128 0.26 11.54 5.62
N LEU A 129 1.50 11.08 5.63
CA LEU A 129 2.09 10.27 4.57
C LEU A 129 2.00 8.80 4.95
N ALA A 130 1.47 7.96 4.05
CA ALA A 130 1.19 6.57 4.32
C ALA A 130 1.59 5.68 3.12
N CYS A 131 2.67 4.92 3.27
CA CYS A 131 3.04 3.86 2.33
C CYS A 131 2.79 2.51 3.01
N PRO A 132 1.91 1.64 2.49
CA PRO A 132 1.60 0.37 3.12
C PRO A 132 2.71 -0.68 3.00
N GLY A 133 3.71 -0.42 2.16
CA GLY A 133 4.64 -1.46 1.73
C GLY A 133 3.97 -2.43 0.75
N SER A 134 4.39 -3.67 0.76
CA SER A 134 3.83 -4.72 -0.09
C SER A 134 3.41 -5.93 0.74
N PRO A 135 2.22 -6.50 0.52
CA PRO A 135 1.80 -7.72 1.22
C PRO A 135 2.38 -9.01 0.61
N THR A 136 2.98 -8.93 -0.59
CA THR A 136 3.43 -10.10 -1.37
C THR A 136 4.88 -10.02 -1.81
N SER A 137 5.43 -8.79 -1.93
CA SER A 137 6.79 -8.53 -2.43
C SER A 137 7.49 -7.44 -1.58
N PRO A 138 7.58 -7.60 -0.25
CA PRO A 138 8.16 -6.59 0.64
C PRO A 138 9.65 -6.40 0.37
N ARG A 139 10.16 -5.19 0.68
CA ARG A 139 11.59 -4.86 0.61
C ARG A 139 12.06 -4.35 1.95
N LEU A 140 13.08 -5.00 2.53
CA LEU A 140 13.64 -4.65 3.85
C LEU A 140 12.57 -4.52 4.96
N SER A 141 11.49 -5.28 4.85
CA SER A 141 10.36 -5.29 5.78
C SER A 141 9.62 -6.61 5.69
N GLU A 142 8.72 -6.85 6.62
CA GLU A 142 7.70 -7.90 6.55
C GLU A 142 6.59 -7.50 5.57
N PRO A 143 5.80 -8.48 5.06
CA PRO A 143 4.57 -8.20 4.34
C PRO A 143 3.67 -7.25 5.13
N GLY A 144 3.15 -6.21 4.50
CA GLY A 144 2.45 -5.15 5.22
C GLY A 144 1.23 -4.57 4.53
N ALA A 145 0.41 -3.92 5.34
CA ALA A 145 -0.70 -3.06 4.97
C ALA A 145 -0.83 -1.92 5.99
N ILE A 146 -1.63 -0.92 5.68
CA ILE A 146 -1.99 0.13 6.65
C ILE A 146 -3.49 0.05 6.92
N VAL A 147 -3.85 0.09 8.20
CA VAL A 147 -5.21 0.31 8.67
C VAL A 147 -5.34 1.76 9.08
N LEU A 148 -6.29 2.48 8.47
CA LEU A 148 -6.67 3.84 8.82
C LEU A 148 -8.09 3.82 9.37
N ASP A 149 -8.30 4.50 10.48
CA ASP A 149 -9.64 4.79 11.02
C ASP A 149 -9.88 6.30 10.97
N ILE A 150 -10.93 6.70 10.26
CA ILE A 150 -11.35 8.09 10.11
C ILE A 150 -12.73 8.25 10.74
N ASP A 151 -12.85 9.15 11.72
CA ASP A 151 -14.10 9.52 12.36
C ASP A 151 -14.18 11.04 12.51
N ARG A 152 -15.06 11.68 11.75
CA ARG A 152 -15.33 13.13 11.79
C ARG A 152 -14.04 13.96 11.79
N GLY A 153 -13.12 13.68 10.85
CA GLY A 153 -11.84 14.37 10.70
C GLY A 153 -10.76 13.95 11.70
N LYS A 154 -11.04 13.03 12.62
CA LYS A 154 -9.99 12.39 13.44
C LYS A 154 -9.42 11.21 12.70
N ILE A 155 -8.11 11.24 12.51
CA ILE A 155 -7.38 10.22 11.76
C ILE A 155 -6.49 9.46 12.72
N SER A 156 -6.62 8.13 12.74
CA SER A 156 -5.64 7.24 13.33
C SER A 156 -5.20 6.19 12.30
N GLY A 157 -3.93 5.78 12.37
CA GLY A 157 -3.38 4.83 11.43
C GLY A 157 -2.29 3.97 12.05
N LYS A 158 -2.19 2.74 11.59
CA LYS A 158 -1.14 1.81 11.99
C LYS A 158 -0.70 0.93 10.83
N VAL A 159 0.58 0.59 10.81
CA VAL A 159 1.09 -0.51 9.98
C VAL A 159 0.66 -1.83 10.63
N VAL A 160 0.19 -2.75 9.80
CA VAL A 160 -0.09 -4.14 10.16
C VAL A 160 0.84 -5.00 9.33
N THR A 161 1.58 -5.90 9.97
CA THR A 161 2.46 -6.86 9.31
C THR A 161 1.88 -8.27 9.39
N PHE A 162 2.26 -9.11 8.44
CA PHE A 162 1.78 -10.47 8.29
C PHE A 162 2.95 -11.44 8.21
N GLU A 163 2.75 -12.68 8.62
CA GLU A 163 3.71 -13.75 8.34
C GLU A 163 3.77 -14.00 6.82
N GLY A 164 4.98 -14.14 6.29
CA GLY A 164 5.17 -14.37 4.87
C GLY A 164 6.64 -14.29 4.45
N PRO A 165 6.92 -14.41 3.15
CA PRO A 165 8.28 -14.34 2.65
C PRO A 165 8.90 -12.97 2.97
N VAL A 166 9.96 -13.00 3.75
CA VAL A 166 10.80 -11.82 4.02
C VAL A 166 11.77 -11.64 2.86
N CYS A 167 12.12 -10.40 2.52
CA CYS A 167 13.13 -10.13 1.49
C CYS A 167 14.40 -10.93 1.76
N SER A 168 14.91 -11.65 0.75
CA SER A 168 16.08 -12.54 0.83
C SER A 168 17.34 -11.90 1.46
N ILE A 169 17.46 -10.58 1.41
CA ILE A 169 18.54 -9.82 2.07
C ILE A 169 18.42 -9.86 3.59
N ILE A 170 17.19 -9.82 4.13
CA ILE A 170 16.93 -9.92 5.58
C ILE A 170 17.20 -11.36 6.05
N GLU A 171 16.76 -12.36 5.31
CA GLU A 171 17.06 -13.78 5.62
C GLU A 171 18.57 -14.03 5.67
N SER A 172 19.32 -13.49 4.72
CA SER A 172 20.78 -13.59 4.69
C SER A 172 21.44 -12.88 5.88
N ALA A 173 20.92 -11.72 6.29
CA ALA A 173 21.46 -10.97 7.44
C ALA A 173 21.15 -11.67 8.78
N VAL A 174 19.96 -12.24 8.92
CA VAL A 174 19.55 -13.00 10.11
C VAL A 174 20.37 -14.30 10.22
N SER A 175 20.52 -15.04 9.12
CA SER A 175 21.32 -16.28 9.11
C SER A 175 22.81 -16.01 9.38
N TYR A 176 23.36 -14.89 8.89
CA TYR A 176 24.73 -14.47 9.19
C TYR A 176 24.93 -14.15 10.68
N HIS A 177 23.99 -13.48 11.32
CA HIS A 177 24.05 -13.17 12.77
C HIS A 177 23.90 -14.43 13.63
N MET A 178 23.05 -15.39 13.25
CA MET A 178 22.89 -16.65 13.98
C MET A 178 24.12 -17.56 13.86
N GLN A 179 24.88 -17.52 12.76
CA GLN A 179 26.09 -18.32 12.57
C GLN A 179 27.33 -17.72 13.24
N ASN A 180 27.39 -16.40 13.38
CA ASN A 180 28.59 -15.69 13.92
C ASN A 180 28.42 -15.12 15.33
N GLY A 181 27.28 -15.35 15.96
CA GLY A 181 26.98 -14.97 17.35
C GLY A 181 27.36 -16.06 18.36
N ARG A 182 28.67 -16.43 18.40
CA ARG A 182 29.29 -17.18 19.51
C ARG A 182 30.46 -16.41 20.06
#